data_b6ef72358985f7778563565b52fecdd7
#
_entry.id   b6ef72358985f7778563565b52fecdd7
#
_cell.length_a   1.000
_cell.length_b   1.000
_cell.length_c   1.000
_cell.angle_alpha   90.00
_cell.angle_beta   90.00
_cell.angle_gamma   90.00
#
_symmetry.space_group_name_H-M   'P 1'
#
loop_
_entity.id
_entity.type
_entity.pdbx_description
1 polymer ?
#
loop_
_entity_poly.entity_id
_entity_poly.type
_entity_poly.pdbx_seq_one_letter_code
_entity_poly.pdbx_strand_id
1 'polypeptide(L)'
;PPANRRPVETMLSQTSPQVIREAVNYELSRGGQVYFVNSRIENIESLAGLIQREVPDARIAVAHGRLAPKETEQILTAFAAHEYDVLVATKIIENGIDVPNANTIMIHDAHHYGLSELHQLRGRVGRSDRKAYCYLLTPPLSGLSEDAQRRLRAIESFSDLGSGIRIALQDLDQRGAGNV
;
A
#
# COMPACT_ATOMS: atom_id res chain seq x y z
N PRO A 1 -15.21 -13.05 10.26
CA PRO A 1 -14.38 -12.86 9.09
C PRO A 1 -14.42 -14.07 8.18
N PRO A 2 -14.17 -13.90 6.90
CA PRO A 2 -14.12 -15.04 5.99
C PRO A 2 -13.07 -16.05 6.43
N ALA A 3 -13.37 -17.32 6.28
CA ALA A 3 -12.49 -18.39 6.74
C ALA A 3 -11.14 -18.39 6.00
N ASN A 4 -11.09 -17.89 4.76
CA ASN A 4 -9.88 -17.86 3.95
C ASN A 4 -9.08 -16.56 4.08
N ARG A 5 -9.54 -15.63 4.92
CA ARG A 5 -8.80 -14.38 5.14
C ARG A 5 -7.63 -14.62 6.09
N ARG A 6 -6.46 -14.14 5.72
CA ARG A 6 -5.23 -14.29 6.51
C ARG A 6 -4.74 -12.94 7.00
N PRO A 7 -4.04 -12.91 8.16
CA PRO A 7 -3.35 -11.69 8.57
C PRO A 7 -2.31 -11.28 7.52
N VAL A 8 -2.18 -9.98 7.33
CA VAL A 8 -1.21 -9.42 6.38
C VAL A 8 0.10 -9.21 7.11
N GLU A 9 1.18 -9.71 6.54
CA GLU A 9 2.51 -9.47 7.09
C GLU A 9 2.91 -8.04 6.75
N THR A 10 3.16 -7.23 7.76
CA THR A 10 3.47 -5.82 7.60
C THR A 10 4.94 -5.57 7.89
N MET A 11 5.61 -4.90 6.97
CA MET A 11 7.06 -4.65 7.07
C MET A 11 7.33 -3.16 6.91
N LEU A 12 8.04 -2.62 7.90
CA LEU A 12 8.51 -1.23 7.87
C LEU A 12 9.92 -1.24 7.27
N SER A 13 10.12 -0.51 6.20
CA SER A 13 11.38 -0.53 5.48
C SER A 13 11.74 0.85 4.95
N GLN A 14 13.03 1.15 4.92
CA GLN A 14 13.49 2.35 4.24
C GLN A 14 13.31 2.18 2.75
N THR A 15 12.79 3.22 2.09
CA THR A 15 12.59 3.21 0.64
C THR A 15 13.91 3.02 -0.08
N SER A 16 13.99 2.05 -0.97
CA SER A 16 15.14 1.85 -1.83
C SER A 16 14.71 1.14 -3.11
N PRO A 17 15.44 1.35 -4.22
CA PRO A 17 15.16 0.61 -5.44
C PRO A 17 15.21 -0.90 -5.25
N GLN A 18 16.14 -1.38 -4.41
CA GLN A 18 16.29 -2.80 -4.16
C GLN A 18 15.06 -3.40 -3.47
N VAL A 19 14.53 -2.72 -2.45
CA VAL A 19 13.33 -3.21 -1.75
C VAL A 19 12.15 -3.27 -2.72
N ILE A 20 11.99 -2.25 -3.55
CA ILE A 20 10.92 -2.22 -4.54
C ILE A 20 11.08 -3.38 -5.52
N ARG A 21 12.28 -3.58 -6.05
CA ARG A 21 12.55 -4.66 -6.99
C ARG A 21 12.24 -6.02 -6.40
N GLU A 22 12.73 -6.27 -5.19
CA GLU A 22 12.55 -7.57 -4.55
C GLU A 22 11.08 -7.86 -4.23
N ALA A 23 10.37 -6.87 -3.69
CA ALA A 23 8.96 -7.04 -3.33
C ALA A 23 8.08 -7.27 -4.56
N VAL A 24 8.27 -6.46 -5.60
CA VAL A 24 7.47 -6.59 -6.82
C VAL A 24 7.78 -7.92 -7.51
N ASN A 25 9.06 -8.24 -7.69
CA ASN A 25 9.45 -9.50 -8.33
C ASN A 25 8.90 -10.71 -7.59
N TYR A 26 8.93 -10.68 -6.27
CA TYR A 26 8.40 -11.80 -5.49
C TYR A 26 6.92 -12.01 -5.76
N GLU A 27 6.13 -10.93 -5.73
CA GLU A 27 4.69 -11.05 -5.98
C GLU A 27 4.40 -11.50 -7.40
N LEU A 28 5.10 -10.94 -8.39
CA LEU A 28 4.90 -11.35 -9.78
C LEU A 28 5.31 -12.79 -10.02
N SER A 29 6.37 -13.26 -9.36
CA SER A 29 6.86 -14.63 -9.52
C SER A 29 5.84 -15.69 -9.06
N ARG A 30 4.96 -15.31 -8.14
CA ARG A 30 3.91 -16.23 -7.68
C ARG A 30 2.56 -15.97 -8.35
N GLY A 31 2.56 -15.16 -9.42
CA GLY A 31 1.36 -14.90 -10.22
C GLY A 31 0.46 -13.81 -9.67
N GLY A 32 0.90 -13.08 -8.66
CA GLY A 32 0.09 -12.04 -8.05
C GLY A 32 0.28 -10.67 -8.67
N GLN A 33 -0.36 -9.69 -8.06
CA GLN A 33 -0.32 -8.29 -8.49
C GLN A 33 -0.03 -7.39 -7.30
N VAL A 34 0.41 -6.17 -7.58
CA VAL A 34 0.88 -5.23 -6.56
C VAL A 34 0.11 -3.92 -6.65
N TYR A 35 -0.38 -3.43 -5.50
CA TYR A 35 -0.78 -2.04 -5.34
C TYR A 35 0.43 -1.24 -4.88
N PHE A 36 0.73 -0.15 -5.55
CA PHE A 36 1.78 0.77 -5.12
C PHE A 36 1.14 2.14 -4.91
N VAL A 37 1.02 2.56 -3.65
CA VAL A 37 0.25 3.74 -3.27
C VAL A 37 1.20 4.90 -3.00
N ASN A 38 0.90 6.05 -3.59
CA ASN A 38 1.63 7.28 -3.35
C ASN A 38 0.64 8.40 -3.00
N SER A 39 0.98 9.23 -2.02
CA SER A 39 0.07 10.27 -1.55
C SER A 39 0.01 11.48 -2.48
N ARG A 40 0.98 11.62 -3.39
CA ARG A 40 1.10 12.80 -4.25
C ARG A 40 0.97 12.44 -5.72
N ILE A 41 0.28 13.31 -6.47
CA ILE A 41 0.16 13.16 -7.92
C ILE A 41 1.47 13.59 -8.60
N GLU A 42 2.13 14.63 -8.07
CA GLU A 42 3.23 15.32 -8.72
C GLU A 42 4.42 14.42 -9.06
N ASN A 43 4.70 13.42 -8.22
CA ASN A 43 5.83 12.53 -8.46
C ASN A 43 5.43 11.11 -8.86
N ILE A 44 4.16 10.89 -9.19
CA ILE A 44 3.65 9.54 -9.41
C ILE A 44 4.23 8.92 -10.69
N GLU A 45 4.40 9.71 -11.74
CA GLU A 45 4.99 9.21 -12.99
C GLU A 45 6.47 8.86 -12.82
N SER A 46 7.19 9.67 -12.06
CA SER A 46 8.58 9.41 -11.73
C SER A 46 8.73 8.11 -10.94
N LEU A 47 7.81 7.89 -10.01
CA LEU A 47 7.79 6.68 -9.20
C LEU A 47 7.47 5.45 -10.05
N ALA A 48 6.49 5.55 -10.95
CA ALA A 48 6.18 4.49 -11.89
C ALA A 48 7.38 4.16 -12.78
N GLY A 49 8.11 5.18 -13.21
CA GLY A 49 9.33 5.01 -13.99
C GLY A 49 10.41 4.26 -13.22
N LEU A 50 10.56 4.57 -11.94
CA LEU A 50 11.51 3.84 -11.08
C LEU A 50 11.14 2.36 -11.01
N ILE A 51 9.88 2.06 -10.76
CA ILE A 51 9.42 0.67 -10.69
C ILE A 51 9.66 -0.04 -12.02
N GLN A 52 9.37 0.62 -13.14
CA GLN A 52 9.59 0.03 -14.45
C GLN A 52 11.06 -0.29 -14.70
N ARG A 53 11.96 0.60 -14.25
CA ARG A 53 13.41 0.35 -14.41
C ARG A 53 13.87 -0.82 -13.56
N GLU A 54 13.32 -0.94 -12.34
CA GLU A 54 13.71 -2.03 -11.45
C GLU A 54 13.11 -3.38 -11.84
N VAL A 55 11.93 -3.36 -12.48
CA VAL A 55 11.25 -4.58 -12.91
C VAL A 55 10.79 -4.37 -14.36
N PRO A 56 11.70 -4.52 -15.34
CA PRO A 56 11.40 -4.16 -16.72
C PRO A 56 10.25 -4.92 -17.35
N ASP A 57 9.98 -6.15 -16.90
CA ASP A 57 8.93 -6.98 -17.47
C ASP A 57 7.56 -6.70 -16.88
N ALA A 58 7.47 -5.88 -15.83
CA ALA A 58 6.19 -5.58 -15.19
C ALA A 58 5.36 -4.67 -16.07
N ARG A 59 4.07 -4.97 -16.15
CA ARG A 59 3.09 -4.12 -16.82
C ARG A 59 2.52 -3.18 -15.76
N ILE A 60 2.78 -1.90 -15.91
CA ILE A 60 2.48 -0.90 -14.89
C ILE A 60 1.38 0.04 -15.37
N ALA A 61 0.36 0.21 -14.55
CA ALA A 61 -0.67 1.22 -14.76
C ALA A 61 -0.54 2.32 -13.71
N VAL A 62 -0.88 3.55 -14.09
CA VAL A 62 -0.86 4.71 -13.20
C VAL A 62 -2.25 5.31 -13.16
N ALA A 63 -2.79 5.49 -11.96
CA ALA A 63 -4.10 6.09 -11.76
C ALA A 63 -4.05 7.11 -10.64
N HIS A 64 -4.53 8.33 -10.91
CA HIS A 64 -4.49 9.41 -9.93
C HIS A 64 -5.73 10.28 -10.02
N GLY A 65 -5.89 11.16 -9.03
CA GLY A 65 -7.11 11.94 -8.86
C GLY A 65 -7.40 12.99 -9.94
N ARG A 66 -6.44 13.28 -10.83
CA ARG A 66 -6.65 14.22 -11.93
C ARG A 66 -7.15 13.54 -13.20
N LEU A 67 -7.17 12.23 -13.25
CA LEU A 67 -7.73 11.52 -14.39
C LEU A 67 -9.25 11.66 -14.40
N ALA A 68 -9.84 11.63 -15.60
CA ALA A 68 -11.28 11.58 -15.72
C ALA A 68 -11.81 10.30 -15.06
N PRO A 69 -12.98 10.34 -14.41
CA PRO A 69 -13.52 9.15 -13.76
C PRO A 69 -13.62 7.92 -14.67
N LYS A 70 -13.92 8.13 -15.93
CA LYS A 70 -14.01 7.04 -16.90
C LYS A 70 -12.66 6.40 -17.16
N GLU A 71 -11.60 7.20 -17.25
CA GLU A 71 -10.24 6.69 -17.42
C GLU A 71 -9.81 5.86 -16.20
N THR A 72 -10.09 6.38 -15.01
CA THR A 72 -9.79 5.67 -13.77
C THR A 72 -10.50 4.32 -13.73
N GLU A 73 -11.78 4.30 -14.08
CA GLU A 73 -12.56 3.07 -14.09
C GLU A 73 -11.98 2.04 -15.08
N GLN A 74 -11.58 2.51 -16.26
CA GLN A 74 -10.98 1.62 -17.27
C GLN A 74 -9.67 1.02 -16.77
N ILE A 75 -8.84 1.82 -16.10
CA ILE A 75 -7.57 1.34 -15.56
C ILE A 75 -7.81 0.30 -14.45
N LEU A 76 -8.74 0.59 -13.54
CA LEU A 76 -9.04 -0.32 -12.45
C LEU A 76 -9.63 -1.63 -12.97
N THR A 77 -10.50 -1.57 -13.98
CA THR A 77 -11.06 -2.75 -14.59
C THR A 77 -9.98 -3.58 -15.28
N ALA A 78 -9.08 -2.94 -15.99
CA ALA A 78 -7.96 -3.63 -16.65
C ALA A 78 -7.03 -4.27 -15.63
N PHE A 79 -6.75 -3.58 -14.52
CA PHE A 79 -5.94 -4.14 -13.45
C PHE A 79 -6.63 -5.36 -12.82
N ALA A 80 -7.93 -5.27 -12.55
CA ALA A 80 -8.69 -6.39 -12.01
C ALA A 80 -8.68 -7.59 -12.95
N ALA A 81 -8.63 -7.35 -14.27
CA ALA A 81 -8.56 -8.40 -15.28
C ALA A 81 -7.14 -8.92 -15.52
N HIS A 82 -6.18 -8.51 -14.70
CA HIS A 82 -4.78 -8.89 -14.78
C HIS A 82 -4.10 -8.47 -16.08
N GLU A 83 -4.54 -7.34 -16.65
CA GLU A 83 -3.84 -6.74 -17.79
C GLU A 83 -2.63 -5.93 -17.36
N TYR A 84 -2.56 -5.60 -16.05
CA TYR A 84 -1.42 -4.94 -15.44
C TYR A 84 -0.97 -5.71 -14.21
N ASP A 85 0.31 -5.67 -13.93
CA ASP A 85 0.92 -6.34 -12.78
C ASP A 85 1.03 -5.44 -11.57
N VAL A 86 1.24 -4.15 -11.80
CA VAL A 86 1.39 -3.15 -10.74
C VAL A 86 0.46 -1.99 -11.03
N LEU A 87 -0.32 -1.60 -10.04
CA LEU A 87 -1.12 -0.38 -10.11
C LEU A 87 -0.49 0.66 -9.19
N VAL A 88 0.06 1.71 -9.79
CA VAL A 88 0.60 2.86 -9.05
C VAL A 88 -0.51 3.89 -8.96
N ALA A 89 -0.96 4.19 -7.75
CA ALA A 89 -2.16 4.98 -7.57
C ALA A 89 -2.07 5.91 -6.37
N THR A 90 -2.86 6.97 -6.40
CA THR A 90 -3.11 7.80 -5.23
C THR A 90 -4.26 7.19 -4.42
N LYS A 91 -4.98 7.98 -3.65
CA LYS A 91 -6.03 7.48 -2.75
C LYS A 91 -7.23 6.84 -3.46
N ILE A 92 -7.29 6.87 -4.80
CA ILE A 92 -8.45 6.32 -5.51
C ILE A 92 -8.69 4.83 -5.25
N ILE A 93 -7.69 4.09 -4.79
CA ILE A 93 -7.92 2.67 -4.48
C ILE A 93 -8.87 2.49 -3.29
N GLU A 94 -9.15 3.54 -2.53
CA GLU A 94 -10.12 3.48 -1.45
C GLU A 94 -11.51 3.14 -1.94
N ASN A 95 -11.84 3.59 -3.14
CA ASN A 95 -13.12 3.31 -3.79
C ASN A 95 -12.96 2.28 -4.90
N GLY A 96 -11.88 1.53 -4.86
CA GLY A 96 -11.50 0.65 -5.93
C GLY A 96 -12.24 -0.67 -5.95
N ILE A 97 -12.01 -1.37 -7.04
CA ILE A 97 -12.52 -2.72 -7.26
C ILE A 97 -11.75 -3.67 -6.34
N ASP A 98 -12.44 -4.68 -5.83
CA ASP A 98 -11.78 -5.75 -5.08
C ASP A 98 -10.98 -6.62 -6.04
N VAL A 99 -9.68 -6.74 -5.79
CA VAL A 99 -8.78 -7.55 -6.63
C VAL A 99 -8.11 -8.61 -5.76
N PRO A 100 -8.74 -9.78 -5.60
CA PRO A 100 -8.19 -10.83 -4.73
C PRO A 100 -6.79 -11.30 -5.12
N ASN A 101 -6.39 -11.14 -6.38
CA ASN A 101 -5.06 -11.51 -6.84
C ASN A 101 -3.99 -10.50 -6.44
N ALA A 102 -4.35 -9.32 -5.95
CA ALA A 102 -3.40 -8.33 -5.47
C ALA A 102 -3.12 -8.59 -3.99
N ASN A 103 -2.00 -9.23 -3.71
CA ASN A 103 -1.65 -9.68 -2.36
C ASN A 103 -0.40 -8.99 -1.81
N THR A 104 0.07 -7.95 -2.47
CA THR A 104 1.11 -7.07 -1.95
C THR A 104 0.66 -5.63 -2.15
N ILE A 105 0.75 -4.85 -1.08
CA ILE A 105 0.57 -3.40 -1.14
C ILE A 105 1.83 -2.73 -0.63
N MET A 106 2.31 -1.76 -1.39
CA MET A 106 3.47 -0.95 -1.01
C MET A 106 2.99 0.48 -0.82
N ILE A 107 3.21 1.03 0.35
CA ILE A 107 2.75 2.36 0.72
C ILE A 107 3.96 3.28 0.79
N HIS A 108 4.13 4.10 -0.23
CA HIS A 108 5.26 5.02 -0.34
C HIS A 108 5.04 6.23 0.55
N ASP A 109 6.10 6.64 1.24
CA ASP A 109 6.04 7.72 2.22
C ASP A 109 4.94 7.46 3.25
N ALA A 110 4.97 6.26 3.82
CA ALA A 110 3.94 5.79 4.74
C ALA A 110 3.77 6.70 5.97
N HIS A 111 4.80 7.49 6.30
CA HIS A 111 4.74 8.43 7.41
C HIS A 111 3.78 9.60 7.17
N HIS A 112 3.32 9.80 5.94
CA HIS A 112 2.32 10.82 5.61
C HIS A 112 0.89 10.41 5.94
N TYR A 113 0.68 9.15 6.33
CA TYR A 113 -0.67 8.63 6.57
C TYR A 113 -0.93 8.44 8.06
N GLY A 114 -2.18 8.60 8.47
CA GLY A 114 -2.60 8.25 9.81
C GLY A 114 -2.80 6.75 9.97
N LEU A 115 -2.95 6.28 11.21
CA LEU A 115 -3.14 4.85 11.49
C LEU A 115 -4.37 4.29 10.81
N SER A 116 -5.50 5.02 10.86
CA SER A 116 -6.73 4.58 10.23
C SER A 116 -6.57 4.40 8.72
N GLU A 117 -5.89 5.35 8.07
CA GLU A 117 -5.63 5.27 6.63
C GLU A 117 -4.75 4.07 6.31
N LEU A 118 -3.68 3.86 7.08
CA LEU A 118 -2.78 2.73 6.87
C LEU A 118 -3.51 1.40 7.05
N HIS A 119 -4.38 1.33 8.06
CA HIS A 119 -5.18 0.14 8.29
C HIS A 119 -6.11 -0.14 7.11
N GLN A 120 -6.77 0.89 6.58
CA GLN A 120 -7.66 0.74 5.44
C GLN A 120 -6.91 0.30 4.19
N LEU A 121 -5.74 0.89 3.94
CA LEU A 121 -4.90 0.51 2.80
C LEU A 121 -4.44 -0.94 2.93
N ARG A 122 -3.95 -1.31 4.11
CA ARG A 122 -3.54 -2.70 4.37
C ARG A 122 -4.67 -3.68 4.14
N GLY A 123 -5.89 -3.28 4.45
CA GLY A 123 -7.08 -4.11 4.26
C GLY A 123 -7.44 -4.40 2.80
N ARG A 124 -6.74 -3.78 1.84
CA ARG A 124 -6.97 -4.04 0.42
C ARG A 124 -6.34 -5.35 -0.05
N VAL A 125 -5.44 -5.91 0.75
CA VAL A 125 -4.81 -7.20 0.43
C VAL A 125 -5.20 -8.22 1.50
N GLY A 126 -4.87 -9.50 1.27
CA GLY A 126 -5.22 -10.55 2.21
C GLY A 126 -6.66 -11.05 2.05
N ARG A 127 -7.24 -10.87 0.87
CA ARG A 127 -8.64 -11.26 0.59
C ARG A 127 -8.75 -12.59 -0.12
N SER A 128 -7.63 -13.28 -0.25
CA SER A 128 -7.58 -14.63 -0.80
C SER A 128 -6.90 -15.56 0.21
N ASP A 129 -6.71 -16.81 -0.18
CA ASP A 129 -6.00 -17.77 0.67
C ASP A 129 -4.48 -17.64 0.59
N ARG A 130 -3.98 -16.74 -0.25
CA ARG A 130 -2.54 -16.49 -0.38
C ARG A 130 -2.05 -15.54 0.70
N LYS A 131 -0.81 -15.74 1.13
CA LYS A 131 -0.17 -14.84 2.07
C LYS A 131 -0.05 -13.44 1.44
N ALA A 132 -0.38 -12.43 2.21
CA ALA A 132 -0.36 -11.04 1.75
C ALA A 132 0.68 -10.23 2.52
N TYR A 133 1.18 -9.19 1.88
CA TYR A 133 2.24 -8.35 2.41
C TYR A 133 1.88 -6.88 2.29
N CYS A 134 2.25 -6.12 3.32
CA CYS A 134 2.11 -4.67 3.33
C CYS A 134 3.47 -4.07 3.64
N TYR A 135 4.05 -3.35 2.69
CA TYR A 135 5.32 -2.67 2.87
C TYR A 135 5.06 -1.20 3.18
N LEU A 136 5.55 -0.76 4.33
CA LEU A 136 5.51 0.65 4.72
C LEU A 136 6.88 1.24 4.38
N LEU A 137 6.93 2.02 3.31
CA LEU A 137 8.19 2.56 2.81
C LEU A 137 8.37 4.00 3.30
N THR A 138 9.51 4.29 3.91
CA THR A 138 9.78 5.58 4.52
C THR A 138 11.20 6.07 4.24
N PRO A 139 11.46 7.36 4.45
CA PRO A 139 12.86 7.81 4.63
C PRO A 139 13.46 7.16 5.87
N PRO A 140 14.76 7.38 6.15
CA PRO A 140 15.35 6.85 7.38
C PRO A 140 14.53 7.26 8.60
N LEU A 141 14.23 6.30 9.47
CA LEU A 141 13.36 6.54 10.63
C LEU A 141 13.89 7.64 11.55
N SER A 142 15.22 7.76 11.63
CA SER A 142 15.84 8.78 12.49
C SER A 142 15.46 10.21 12.08
N GLY A 143 15.03 10.41 10.85
CA GLY A 143 14.59 11.72 10.36
C GLY A 143 13.10 11.99 10.56
N LEU A 144 12.36 11.04 11.10
CA LEU A 144 10.91 11.18 11.28
C LEU A 144 10.60 11.61 12.71
N SER A 145 9.44 12.27 12.90
CA SER A 145 8.97 12.63 14.23
C SER A 145 8.69 11.38 15.06
N GLU A 146 8.69 11.56 16.38
CA GLU A 146 8.35 10.45 17.29
C GLU A 146 6.94 9.93 17.04
N ASP A 147 5.99 10.83 16.76
CA ASP A 147 4.61 10.44 16.46
C ASP A 147 4.53 9.59 15.21
N ALA A 148 5.25 9.98 14.15
CA ALA A 148 5.28 9.21 12.92
C ALA A 148 5.89 7.83 13.15
N GLN A 149 7.01 7.76 13.88
CA GLN A 149 7.63 6.48 14.19
C GLN A 149 6.69 5.59 15.00
N ARG A 150 5.99 6.17 15.96
CA ARG A 150 5.06 5.42 16.81
C ARG A 150 3.90 4.84 16.01
N ARG A 151 3.32 5.65 15.11
CA ARG A 151 2.23 5.17 14.24
C ARG A 151 2.70 4.01 13.36
N LEU A 152 3.87 4.16 12.75
CA LEU A 152 4.39 3.14 11.84
C LEU A 152 4.68 1.84 12.59
N ARG A 153 5.26 1.92 13.78
CA ARG A 153 5.51 0.73 14.60
C ARG A 153 4.22 0.09 15.07
N ALA A 154 3.19 0.89 15.34
CA ALA A 154 1.89 0.38 15.76
C ALA A 154 1.25 -0.44 14.64
N ILE A 155 1.22 0.08 13.42
CA ILE A 155 0.61 -0.66 12.30
C ILE A 155 1.43 -1.90 11.95
N GLU A 156 2.73 -1.83 12.08
CA GLU A 156 3.62 -2.98 11.83
C GLU A 156 3.34 -4.12 12.81
N SER A 157 3.09 -3.80 14.07
CA SER A 157 2.96 -4.82 15.11
C SER A 157 1.58 -5.41 15.26
N PHE A 158 0.53 -4.79 14.69
CA PHE A 158 -0.83 -5.30 14.82
C PHE A 158 -1.25 -6.09 13.58
N SER A 159 -1.87 -7.26 13.82
CA SER A 159 -2.55 -7.99 12.77
C SER A 159 -3.75 -7.18 12.26
N ASP A 160 -4.06 -7.31 10.97
CA ASP A 160 -5.23 -6.65 10.40
C ASP A 160 -6.55 -7.27 10.83
N LEU A 161 -6.54 -8.54 11.25
CA LEU A 161 -7.76 -9.23 11.68
C LEU A 161 -8.10 -8.84 13.10
N GLY A 162 -9.23 -8.16 13.27
CA GLY A 162 -9.73 -7.78 14.59
C GLY A 162 -8.99 -6.65 15.28
N SER A 163 -8.04 -6.00 14.61
CA SER A 163 -7.23 -4.95 15.21
C SER A 163 -7.75 -3.53 14.94
N GLY A 164 -8.78 -3.38 14.09
CA GLY A 164 -9.22 -2.06 13.64
C GLY A 164 -9.61 -1.11 14.75
N ILE A 165 -10.39 -1.58 15.72
CA ILE A 165 -10.83 -0.74 16.84
C ILE A 165 -9.63 -0.28 17.67
N ARG A 166 -8.71 -1.18 17.96
CA ARG A 166 -7.52 -0.87 18.74
C ARG A 166 -6.65 0.16 18.03
N ILE A 167 -6.45 -0.01 16.72
CA ILE A 167 -5.66 0.92 15.93
C ILE A 167 -6.32 2.29 15.90
N ALA A 168 -7.65 2.35 15.72
CA ALA A 168 -8.38 3.60 15.72
C ALA A 168 -8.25 4.34 17.03
N LEU A 169 -8.33 3.63 18.15
CA LEU A 169 -8.16 4.24 19.47
C LEU A 169 -6.74 4.79 19.65
N GLN A 170 -5.74 4.06 19.20
CA GLN A 170 -4.36 4.54 19.26
C GLN A 170 -4.16 5.77 18.39
N ASP A 171 -4.77 5.82 17.21
CA ASP A 171 -4.67 6.98 16.32
C ASP A 171 -5.28 8.22 17.00
N LEU A 172 -6.43 8.06 17.65
CA LEU A 172 -7.06 9.14 18.41
C LEU A 172 -6.17 9.63 19.54
N ASP A 173 -5.57 8.72 20.29
CA ASP A 173 -4.65 9.06 21.38
C ASP A 173 -3.44 9.83 20.84
N GLN A 174 -2.88 9.40 19.75
CA GLN A 174 -1.71 10.05 19.17
C GLN A 174 -2.06 11.43 18.62
N ARG A 175 -3.23 11.59 18.03
CA ARG A 175 -3.69 12.91 17.58
C ARG A 175 -3.90 13.86 18.75
N GLY A 176 -4.45 13.37 19.84
CA GLY A 176 -4.60 14.16 21.04
C GLY A 176 -3.26 14.64 21.58
N ALA A 177 -2.28 13.75 21.62
CA ALA A 177 -0.93 14.10 22.06
C ALA A 177 -0.22 15.03 21.07
N GLY A 178 -0.43 14.83 19.78
CA GLY A 178 0.23 15.61 18.74
C GLY A 178 -0.32 17.02 18.57
N ASN A 179 -1.48 17.29 19.12
CA ASN A 179 -2.13 18.61 19.03
C ASN A 179 -1.78 19.53 20.17
N VAL A 180 -0.91 19.11 21.04
CA VAL A 180 -0.48 19.92 22.18
C VAL A 180 0.59 20.91 21.79
#